data_d4aa1696d3dc3b94034cd0a150d7a528
#
_entry.id   d4aa1696d3dc3b94034cd0a150d7a528
#
_cell.length_a   1.000
_cell.length_b   1.000
_cell.length_c   1.000
_cell.angle_alpha   90.00
_cell.angle_beta   90.00
_cell.angle_gamma   90.00
#
_symmetry.space_group_name_H-M   'P 1'
#
loop_
_entity.id
_entity.type
_entity.pdbx_description
1 polymer ?
#
loop_
_entity_poly.entity_id
_entity_poly.type
_entity_poly.pdbx_seq_one_letter_code
_entity_poly.pdbx_strand_id
1 'polypeptide(L)'
;MNNLIKEIRLNHSNMYVDNTLAAIRVSGKDNKKFLQGQLTNDIEKLSDRYMNASYCTHQGKVIVNIQVFLSEYDVILLLSKSLCKYFIEKISKYILMSDVKFEVYDEVTALWSLGDRAKELMREYKIEEDKVCSRISESEYMINMSMDSTCQIRYVNLDSSEASKFEYNELSGTQTCLIDLFRLHTRLKTDNIEKFIPQVLNSDELDTVSYKKGCYTGQEVIARTHYLGNVKKHTYLVTIDTPIYNETNVVNSDGESVGELIGETFIYKEVTLSHCILRDSSDFSDLFIKDNVVRVLVKEDIS
;
A
#
# COMPACT_ATOMS: atom_id res chain seq x y z
N MET A 1 -7.62 -21.80 -8.95
CA MET A 1 -6.85 -20.70 -8.32
C MET A 1 -5.66 -20.27 -9.17
N ASN A 2 -4.71 -21.15 -9.50
CA ASN A 2 -3.58 -20.83 -10.41
C ASN A 2 -4.00 -20.25 -11.78
N ASN A 3 -5.21 -20.56 -12.27
CA ASN A 3 -5.73 -20.01 -13.52
C ASN A 3 -6.15 -18.52 -13.39
N LEU A 4 -6.68 -18.08 -12.25
CA LEU A 4 -7.09 -16.67 -12.05
C LEU A 4 -5.87 -15.75 -11.98
N ILE A 5 -4.91 -16.12 -11.12
CA ILE A 5 -3.66 -15.35 -10.98
C ILE A 5 -2.88 -15.38 -12.30
N LYS A 6 -2.84 -16.54 -12.98
CA LYS A 6 -2.31 -16.65 -14.35
C LYS A 6 -3.07 -15.78 -15.34
N GLU A 7 -4.40 -15.76 -15.31
CA GLU A 7 -5.20 -14.96 -16.23
C GLU A 7 -5.01 -13.46 -15.97
N ILE A 8 -5.02 -13.04 -14.71
CA ILE A 8 -4.70 -11.66 -14.33
C ILE A 8 -3.27 -11.29 -14.79
N ARG A 9 -2.33 -12.22 -14.71
CA ARG A 9 -0.95 -12.05 -15.18
C ARG A 9 -0.81 -12.11 -16.72
N LEU A 10 -1.61 -12.92 -17.40
CA LEU A 10 -1.52 -13.14 -18.85
C LEU A 10 -2.26 -12.07 -19.69
N ASN A 11 -3.18 -11.32 -19.09
CA ASN A 11 -3.77 -10.13 -19.71
C ASN A 11 -2.81 -8.92 -19.75
N HIS A 12 -1.55 -9.17 -20.00
CA HIS A 12 -0.35 -8.35 -19.71
C HIS A 12 -0.08 -7.19 -20.65
N SER A 13 -0.92 -6.95 -21.64
CA SER A 13 -0.65 -5.90 -22.63
C SER A 13 -1.05 -4.51 -22.19
N ASN A 14 -1.70 -4.36 -21.02
CA ASN A 14 -2.42 -3.15 -20.67
C ASN A 14 -1.96 -2.54 -19.36
N MET A 15 -2.11 -1.23 -19.26
CA MET A 15 -2.13 -0.52 -17.98
C MET A 15 -3.55 -0.52 -17.41
N TYR A 16 -3.66 -0.52 -16.10
CA TYR A 16 -4.92 -0.49 -15.37
C TYR A 16 -4.96 0.73 -14.46
N VAL A 17 -6.13 1.36 -14.38
CA VAL A 17 -6.33 2.52 -13.51
C VAL A 17 -6.43 2.11 -12.04
N ASP A 18 -5.92 2.99 -11.18
CA ASP A 18 -6.06 2.93 -9.74
C ASP A 18 -6.56 4.29 -9.25
N ASN A 19 -7.84 4.41 -9.00
CA ASN A 19 -8.47 5.66 -8.56
C ASN A 19 -8.67 5.74 -7.04
N THR A 20 -8.03 4.84 -6.29
CA THR A 20 -8.10 4.81 -4.83
C THR A 20 -6.96 5.59 -4.16
N LEU A 21 -6.08 6.21 -4.94
CA LEU A 21 -4.93 6.97 -4.47
C LEU A 21 -5.18 8.48 -4.49
N ALA A 22 -4.54 9.15 -3.54
CA ALA A 22 -4.25 10.58 -3.55
C ALA A 22 -2.74 10.79 -3.34
N ALA A 23 -2.25 11.94 -3.76
CA ALA A 23 -0.87 12.34 -3.51
C ALA A 23 -0.82 13.65 -2.69
N ILE A 24 0.26 13.80 -1.93
CA ILE A 24 0.55 15.02 -1.20
C ILE A 24 2.00 15.40 -1.49
N ARG A 25 2.20 16.60 -2.05
CA ARG A 25 3.53 17.19 -2.15
C ARG A 25 3.84 17.91 -0.86
N VAL A 26 4.94 17.56 -0.25
CA VAL A 26 5.46 18.17 0.98
C VAL A 26 6.68 19.00 0.62
N SER A 27 6.53 20.32 0.59
CA SER A 27 7.57 21.28 0.25
C SER A 27 8.04 22.09 1.46
N GLY A 28 9.06 22.92 1.27
CA GLY A 28 9.69 23.74 2.31
C GLY A 28 11.01 23.15 2.81
N LYS A 29 11.85 24.00 3.39
CA LYS A 29 13.22 23.62 3.78
C LYS A 29 13.28 22.58 4.90
N ASP A 30 12.22 22.46 5.69
CA ASP A 30 12.12 21.53 6.83
C ASP A 30 11.35 20.24 6.49
N ASN A 31 10.94 20.03 5.23
CA ASN A 31 10.05 18.92 4.82
C ASN A 31 10.55 17.54 5.28
N LYS A 32 11.81 17.16 4.96
CA LYS A 32 12.38 15.86 5.35
C LYS A 32 12.51 15.75 6.86
N LYS A 33 13.00 16.79 7.54
CA LYS A 33 13.18 16.81 9.00
C LYS A 33 11.84 16.66 9.72
N PHE A 34 10.81 17.34 9.22
CA PHE A 34 9.46 17.24 9.75
C PHE A 34 8.91 15.82 9.59
N LEU A 35 8.97 15.26 8.37
CA LEU A 35 8.49 13.92 8.08
C LEU A 35 9.29 12.85 8.85
N GLN A 36 10.59 13.09 9.09
CA GLN A 36 11.43 12.21 9.93
C GLN A 36 10.86 12.05 11.34
N GLY A 37 10.28 13.08 11.92
CA GLY A 37 9.65 13.02 13.24
C GLY A 37 8.20 12.48 13.24
N GLN A 38 7.60 12.29 12.07
CA GLN A 38 6.18 11.91 11.96
C GLN A 38 6.00 10.48 11.45
N LEU A 39 6.81 10.03 10.49
CA LEU A 39 6.65 8.75 9.83
C LEU A 39 7.55 7.67 10.46
N THR A 40 7.15 6.43 10.32
CA THR A 40 7.85 5.27 10.95
C THR A 40 9.17 4.95 10.30
N ASN A 41 9.36 5.22 9.00
CA ASN A 41 10.59 4.92 8.28
C ASN A 41 11.58 6.09 8.26
N ASP A 42 12.81 5.81 7.86
CA ASP A 42 13.94 6.74 7.91
C ASP A 42 14.01 7.61 6.65
N ILE A 43 13.31 8.74 6.70
CA ILE A 43 13.18 9.68 5.57
C ILE A 43 14.53 10.29 5.15
N GLU A 44 15.53 10.33 6.05
CA GLU A 44 16.87 10.80 5.71
C GLU A 44 17.58 9.87 4.73
N LYS A 45 17.18 8.59 4.66
CA LYS A 45 17.68 7.61 3.68
C LYS A 45 16.93 7.60 2.36
N LEU A 46 15.90 8.44 2.24
CA LEU A 46 15.16 8.57 1.00
C LEU A 46 16.04 9.19 -0.08
N SER A 47 16.30 8.44 -1.14
CA SER A 47 17.11 8.83 -2.30
C SER A 47 16.27 8.72 -3.59
N ASP A 48 16.78 8.09 -4.61
CA ASP A 48 16.13 7.78 -5.88
C ASP A 48 15.12 6.61 -5.79
N ARG A 49 14.96 6.03 -4.60
CA ARG A 49 14.02 4.95 -4.31
C ARG A 49 12.75 5.46 -3.67
N TYR A 50 11.64 4.73 -3.89
CA TYR A 50 10.49 4.89 -3.02
C TYR A 50 10.71 4.11 -1.72
N MET A 51 10.00 4.52 -0.69
CA MET A 51 10.06 3.90 0.64
C MET A 51 8.63 3.74 1.14
N ASN A 52 8.34 2.63 1.80
CA ASN A 52 7.10 2.47 2.54
C ASN A 52 7.27 3.04 3.94
N ALA A 53 6.25 3.68 4.45
CA ALA A 53 6.19 4.18 5.83
C ALA A 53 4.75 4.13 6.34
N SER A 54 4.58 4.24 7.65
CA SER A 54 3.27 4.44 8.26
C SER A 54 3.25 5.74 9.05
N TYR A 55 2.09 6.40 9.09
CA TYR A 55 1.80 7.43 10.06
C TYR A 55 0.94 6.84 11.18
N CYS A 56 1.38 7.02 12.42
CA CYS A 56 0.79 6.36 13.58
C CYS A 56 0.29 7.35 14.63
N THR A 57 -0.60 6.89 15.51
CA THR A 57 -0.94 7.58 16.75
C THR A 57 0.20 7.48 17.78
N HIS A 58 0.14 8.23 18.86
CA HIS A 58 1.06 8.10 19.99
C HIS A 58 1.03 6.69 20.63
N GLN A 59 -0.08 5.97 20.47
CA GLN A 59 -0.25 4.59 20.93
C GLN A 59 0.31 3.56 19.94
N GLY A 60 1.01 3.99 18.89
CA GLY A 60 1.59 3.13 17.86
C GLY A 60 0.57 2.48 16.92
N LYS A 61 -0.66 3.00 16.85
CA LYS A 61 -1.69 2.50 15.94
C LYS A 61 -1.61 3.19 14.60
N VAL A 62 -1.63 2.42 13.52
CA VAL A 62 -1.54 2.94 12.16
C VAL A 62 -2.79 3.73 11.79
N ILE A 63 -2.58 4.93 11.30
CA ILE A 63 -3.61 5.78 10.70
C ILE A 63 -3.63 5.52 9.20
N VAL A 64 -2.46 5.55 8.55
CA VAL A 64 -2.33 5.33 7.11
C VAL A 64 -0.95 4.76 6.76
N ASN A 65 -0.91 3.85 5.79
CA ASN A 65 0.30 3.42 5.12
C ASN A 65 0.56 4.31 3.90
N ILE A 66 1.80 4.69 3.71
CA ILE A 66 2.21 5.71 2.75
C ILE A 66 3.39 5.18 1.94
N GLN A 67 3.37 5.42 0.64
CA GLN A 67 4.54 5.30 -0.22
C GLN A 67 5.15 6.69 -0.38
N VAL A 68 6.45 6.79 -0.11
CA VAL A 68 7.18 8.06 -0.05
C VAL A 68 8.27 8.06 -1.10
N PHE A 69 8.37 9.11 -1.91
CA PHE A 69 9.45 9.28 -2.88
C PHE A 69 9.82 10.76 -3.07
N LEU A 70 10.95 11.02 -3.71
CA LEU A 70 11.45 12.38 -3.94
C LEU A 70 10.99 12.93 -5.29
N SER A 71 10.70 14.24 -5.28
CA SER A 71 10.56 15.08 -6.46
C SER A 71 11.49 16.26 -6.34
N GLU A 72 12.72 16.10 -6.79
CA GLU A 72 13.81 17.09 -6.60
C GLU A 72 14.04 17.38 -5.11
N TYR A 73 13.52 18.51 -4.63
CA TYR A 73 13.66 18.94 -3.21
C TYR A 73 12.43 18.63 -2.37
N ASP A 74 11.31 18.28 -3.00
CA ASP A 74 10.05 17.98 -2.34
C ASP A 74 9.91 16.48 -2.08
N VAL A 75 9.08 16.15 -1.10
CA VAL A 75 8.70 14.78 -0.80
C VAL A 75 7.27 14.54 -1.26
N ILE A 76 7.05 13.48 -2.02
CA ILE A 76 5.71 13.05 -2.43
C ILE A 76 5.27 11.91 -1.54
N LEU A 77 4.07 12.03 -1.00
CA LEU A 77 3.39 11.01 -0.23
C LEU A 77 2.23 10.47 -1.06
N LEU A 78 2.22 9.18 -1.36
CA LEU A 78 1.14 8.50 -2.05
C LEU A 78 0.40 7.60 -1.06
N LEU A 79 -0.90 7.80 -0.90
CA LEU A 79 -1.70 7.14 0.13
C LEU A 79 -3.14 6.91 -0.32
N SER A 80 -3.91 6.16 0.49
CA SER A 80 -5.33 5.94 0.25
C SER A 80 -6.10 7.28 0.21
N LYS A 81 -6.82 7.53 -0.88
CA LYS A 81 -7.64 8.73 -1.09
C LYS A 81 -8.65 8.93 0.03
N SER A 82 -9.26 7.85 0.51
CA SER A 82 -10.25 7.87 1.59
C SER A 82 -9.68 8.38 2.93
N LEU A 83 -8.36 8.27 3.13
CA LEU A 83 -7.68 8.68 4.36
C LEU A 83 -6.92 10.01 4.25
N CYS A 84 -6.80 10.57 3.05
CA CYS A 84 -5.99 11.76 2.79
C CYS A 84 -6.41 12.94 3.68
N LYS A 85 -7.69 13.26 3.71
CA LYS A 85 -8.22 14.36 4.52
C LYS A 85 -7.93 14.14 6.01
N TYR A 86 -8.20 12.94 6.52
CA TYR A 86 -7.95 12.61 7.93
C TYR A 86 -6.46 12.72 8.29
N PHE A 87 -5.59 12.22 7.42
CA PHE A 87 -4.14 12.32 7.58
C PHE A 87 -3.69 13.78 7.67
N ILE A 88 -4.12 14.65 6.73
CA ILE A 88 -3.79 16.07 6.73
C ILE A 88 -4.27 16.76 8.01
N GLU A 89 -5.49 16.51 8.45
CA GLU A 89 -6.03 17.07 9.70
C GLU A 89 -5.22 16.68 10.94
N LYS A 90 -4.65 15.48 10.95
CA LYS A 90 -3.83 15.01 12.07
C LYS A 90 -2.40 15.54 12.01
N ILE A 91 -1.71 15.44 10.88
CA ILE A 91 -0.30 15.78 10.76
C ILE A 91 -0.06 17.30 10.80
N SER A 92 -0.99 18.11 10.28
CA SER A 92 -0.86 19.56 10.25
C SER A 92 -0.76 20.20 11.64
N LYS A 93 -1.24 19.53 12.66
CA LYS A 93 -1.15 20.01 14.05
C LYS A 93 0.29 20.08 14.58
N TYR A 94 1.22 19.41 13.91
CA TYR A 94 2.63 19.35 14.30
C TYR A 94 3.54 20.29 13.51
N ILE A 95 3.01 21.07 12.54
CA ILE A 95 3.80 22.00 11.70
C ILE A 95 4.27 23.22 12.50
N LEU A 96 3.89 23.50 13.65
CA LEU A 96 4.26 24.60 14.54
C LEU A 96 5.08 25.74 13.84
N MET A 97 6.42 25.73 13.98
CA MET A 97 7.35 26.70 13.40
C MET A 97 8.20 26.14 12.25
N SER A 98 7.85 24.97 11.72
CA SER A 98 8.57 24.35 10.61
C SER A 98 8.16 24.99 9.28
N ASP A 99 9.12 25.23 8.40
CA ASP A 99 8.86 25.67 7.02
C ASP A 99 8.45 24.44 6.18
N VAL A 100 7.16 24.08 6.28
CA VAL A 100 6.56 22.94 5.61
C VAL A 100 5.20 23.32 5.05
N LYS A 101 4.95 22.95 3.80
CA LYS A 101 3.66 23.12 3.13
C LYS A 101 3.19 21.77 2.58
N PHE A 102 1.90 21.50 2.73
CA PHE A 102 1.21 20.39 2.11
C PHE A 102 0.37 20.88 0.93
N GLU A 103 0.62 20.33 -0.23
CA GLU A 103 -0.22 20.49 -1.41
C GLU A 103 -0.87 19.15 -1.72
N VAL A 104 -2.20 19.11 -1.68
CA VAL A 104 -2.98 17.88 -1.81
C VAL A 104 -3.48 17.73 -3.24
N TYR A 105 -3.25 16.57 -3.82
CA TYR A 105 -3.76 16.14 -5.13
C TYR A 105 -4.76 14.99 -4.88
N ASP A 106 -6.03 15.35 -4.71
CA ASP A 106 -7.11 14.38 -4.46
C ASP A 106 -7.43 13.53 -5.69
N GLU A 107 -7.11 14.06 -6.87
CA GLU A 107 -7.29 13.39 -8.14
C GLU A 107 -5.95 13.25 -8.84
N VAL A 108 -5.36 12.06 -8.75
CA VAL A 108 -4.14 11.70 -9.47
C VAL A 108 -4.47 10.67 -10.52
N THR A 109 -3.81 10.73 -11.67
CA THR A 109 -3.83 9.62 -12.62
C THR A 109 -2.81 8.59 -12.14
N ALA A 110 -3.27 7.52 -11.50
CA ALA A 110 -2.43 6.40 -11.12
C ALA A 110 -2.77 5.17 -11.98
N LEU A 111 -1.76 4.64 -12.65
CA LEU A 111 -1.88 3.45 -13.49
C LEU A 111 -0.87 2.41 -13.01
N TRP A 112 -1.19 1.14 -13.21
CA TRP A 112 -0.28 0.05 -12.89
C TRP A 112 -0.24 -0.99 -14.02
N SER A 113 0.87 -1.69 -14.13
CA SER A 113 1.09 -2.75 -15.11
C SER A 113 1.97 -3.84 -14.55
N LEU A 114 1.79 -5.05 -15.05
CA LEU A 114 2.53 -6.26 -14.67
C LEU A 114 3.19 -6.89 -15.90
N GLY A 115 4.22 -7.71 -15.66
CA GLY A 115 4.79 -8.62 -16.65
C GLY A 115 5.44 -7.91 -17.84
N ASP A 116 5.10 -8.33 -19.05
CA ASP A 116 5.81 -7.88 -20.26
C ASP A 116 5.56 -6.40 -20.58
N ARG A 117 4.34 -5.91 -20.34
CA ARG A 117 4.07 -4.47 -20.52
C ARG A 117 4.87 -3.61 -19.55
N ALA A 118 5.01 -4.05 -18.30
CA ALA A 118 5.86 -3.35 -17.35
C ALA A 118 7.33 -3.34 -17.81
N LYS A 119 7.86 -4.45 -18.36
CA LYS A 119 9.21 -4.51 -18.93
C LYS A 119 9.38 -3.58 -20.13
N GLU A 120 8.38 -3.49 -21.00
CA GLU A 120 8.40 -2.56 -22.13
C GLU A 120 8.49 -1.11 -21.66
N LEU A 121 7.67 -0.72 -20.68
CA LEU A 121 7.69 0.61 -20.08
C LEU A 121 9.04 0.93 -19.44
N MET A 122 9.65 -0.03 -18.73
CA MET A 122 10.99 0.15 -18.17
C MET A 122 12.03 0.45 -19.26
N ARG A 123 11.99 -0.26 -20.40
CA ARG A 123 12.88 -0.02 -21.51
C ARG A 123 12.62 1.32 -22.20
N GLU A 124 11.34 1.63 -22.47
CA GLU A 124 10.92 2.87 -23.13
C GLU A 124 11.38 4.10 -22.33
N TYR A 125 11.17 4.08 -21.02
CA TYR A 125 11.52 5.19 -20.13
C TYR A 125 12.92 5.07 -19.51
N LYS A 126 13.73 4.08 -19.96
CA LYS A 126 15.10 3.83 -19.47
C LYS A 126 15.19 3.75 -17.94
N ILE A 127 14.22 3.06 -17.34
CA ILE A 127 14.19 2.82 -15.91
C ILE A 127 15.15 1.67 -15.62
N GLU A 128 16.20 1.96 -14.86
CA GLU A 128 17.16 0.95 -14.44
C GLU A 128 16.54 0.03 -13.38
N GLU A 129 16.96 -1.23 -13.35
CA GLU A 129 16.38 -2.23 -12.43
C GLU A 129 16.59 -1.86 -10.96
N ASP A 130 17.64 -1.13 -10.65
CA ASP A 130 17.98 -0.65 -9.31
C ASP A 130 17.32 0.68 -8.92
N LYS A 131 16.77 1.41 -9.89
CA LYS A 131 15.99 2.63 -9.64
C LYS A 131 14.55 2.31 -9.43
N VAL A 132 14.08 2.63 -8.25
CA VAL A 132 12.73 2.30 -7.81
C VAL A 132 11.73 3.40 -8.13
N CYS A 133 12.19 4.67 -8.30
CA CYS A 133 11.35 5.78 -8.70
C CYS A 133 12.09 6.67 -9.71
N SER A 134 11.51 6.86 -10.89
CA SER A 134 12.04 7.75 -11.94
C SER A 134 11.04 8.87 -12.21
N ARG A 135 11.51 10.10 -12.13
CA ARG A 135 10.74 11.28 -12.53
C ARG A 135 10.79 11.39 -14.06
N ILE A 136 9.62 11.46 -14.69
CA ILE A 136 9.47 11.59 -16.15
C ILE A 136 9.27 13.04 -16.56
N SER A 137 8.48 13.79 -15.79
CA SER A 137 8.24 15.23 -15.95
C SER A 137 8.04 15.89 -14.58
N GLU A 138 7.60 17.14 -14.56
CA GLU A 138 7.33 17.87 -13.30
C GLU A 138 6.24 17.21 -12.45
N SER A 139 5.27 16.58 -13.09
CA SER A 139 4.12 15.96 -12.44
C SER A 139 4.09 14.42 -12.56
N GLU A 140 4.96 13.83 -13.40
CA GLU A 140 4.88 12.42 -13.77
C GLU A 140 6.02 11.59 -13.19
N TYR A 141 5.67 10.43 -12.65
CA TYR A 141 6.59 9.50 -12.00
C TYR A 141 6.32 8.07 -12.45
N MET A 142 7.39 7.30 -12.62
CA MET A 142 7.32 5.87 -12.84
C MET A 142 8.02 5.16 -11.68
N ILE A 143 7.28 4.31 -10.97
CA ILE A 143 7.75 3.59 -9.79
C ILE A 143 7.92 2.13 -10.16
N ASN A 144 9.16 1.65 -10.11
CA ASN A 144 9.46 0.23 -10.25
C ASN A 144 9.12 -0.48 -8.94
N MET A 145 8.09 -1.32 -8.96
CA MET A 145 7.60 -2.07 -7.82
C MET A 145 7.87 -3.58 -7.95
N SER A 146 8.76 -3.97 -8.86
CA SER A 146 9.04 -5.38 -9.15
C SER A 146 9.45 -6.17 -7.91
N MET A 147 8.98 -7.41 -7.86
CA MET A 147 9.31 -8.38 -6.82
C MET A 147 9.70 -9.68 -7.49
N ASP A 148 10.80 -10.29 -7.03
CA ASP A 148 11.32 -11.55 -7.53
C ASP A 148 11.38 -11.59 -9.08
N SER A 149 10.69 -12.53 -9.70
CA SER A 149 10.64 -12.69 -11.17
C SER A 149 9.53 -11.88 -11.84
N THR A 150 8.68 -11.17 -11.08
CA THR A 150 7.53 -10.45 -11.64
C THR A 150 7.83 -8.97 -11.75
N CYS A 151 7.92 -8.47 -12.99
CA CYS A 151 8.07 -7.06 -13.26
C CYS A 151 6.76 -6.33 -12.97
N GLN A 152 6.83 -5.28 -12.17
CA GLN A 152 5.69 -4.49 -11.72
C GLN A 152 6.03 -3.00 -11.78
N ILE A 153 5.14 -2.21 -12.39
CA ILE A 153 5.32 -0.76 -12.51
C ILE A 153 4.04 -0.03 -12.09
N ARG A 154 4.24 1.10 -11.42
CA ARG A 154 3.22 2.12 -11.20
C ARG A 154 3.63 3.42 -11.87
N TYR A 155 2.74 3.96 -12.69
CA TYR A 155 2.80 5.32 -13.19
C TYR A 155 1.90 6.21 -12.33
N VAL A 156 2.37 7.40 -12.01
CA VAL A 156 1.60 8.42 -11.27
C VAL A 156 1.78 9.76 -11.95
N ASN A 157 0.67 10.41 -12.32
CA ASN A 157 0.65 11.81 -12.73
C ASN A 157 -0.14 12.62 -11.69
N LEU A 158 0.50 13.63 -11.12
CA LEU A 158 -0.12 14.54 -10.15
C LEU A 158 -1.07 15.55 -10.82
N ASP A 159 -0.87 15.83 -12.11
CA ASP A 159 -1.75 16.71 -12.88
C ASP A 159 -2.82 15.90 -13.61
N SER A 160 -3.98 15.77 -12.97
CA SER A 160 -5.13 15.04 -13.55
C SER A 160 -5.83 15.82 -14.67
N SER A 161 -5.50 17.09 -14.88
CA SER A 161 -6.05 17.90 -15.99
C SER A 161 -5.49 17.48 -17.34
N GLU A 162 -4.32 16.85 -17.36
CA GLU A 162 -3.74 16.26 -18.56
C GLU A 162 -4.28 14.85 -18.79
N ALA A 163 -4.79 14.58 -19.98
CA ALA A 163 -5.18 13.23 -20.36
C ALA A 163 -3.97 12.29 -20.24
N SER A 164 -4.20 11.10 -19.70
CA SER A 164 -3.14 10.08 -19.63
C SER A 164 -2.58 9.84 -21.03
N LYS A 165 -1.25 9.89 -21.18
CA LYS A 165 -0.57 9.50 -22.41
C LYS A 165 -0.59 7.99 -22.67
N PHE A 166 -1.06 7.22 -21.70
CA PHE A 166 -1.21 5.78 -21.80
C PHE A 166 -2.68 5.40 -22.00
N GLU A 167 -2.91 4.48 -22.93
CA GLU A 167 -4.18 3.76 -22.97
C GLU A 167 -4.25 2.84 -21.75
N TYR A 168 -5.38 2.83 -21.06
CA TYR A 168 -5.59 1.99 -19.88
C TYR A 168 -6.98 1.37 -19.88
N ASN A 169 -7.10 0.29 -19.14
CA ASN A 169 -8.38 -0.41 -18.92
C ASN A 169 -8.91 -0.13 -17.52
N GLU A 170 -10.21 0.02 -17.44
CA GLU A 170 -10.93 -0.08 -16.19
C GLU A 170 -11.34 -1.53 -15.98
N LEU A 171 -10.94 -2.11 -14.88
CA LEU A 171 -11.44 -3.42 -14.46
C LEU A 171 -12.80 -3.22 -13.82
N SER A 172 -13.81 -3.98 -14.30
CA SER A 172 -15.15 -3.96 -13.68
C SER A 172 -15.06 -4.40 -12.22
N GLY A 173 -15.49 -3.54 -11.31
CA GLY A 173 -15.46 -3.81 -9.87
C GLY A 173 -14.70 -2.75 -9.09
N THR A 174 -13.97 -3.16 -8.07
CA THR A 174 -13.12 -2.26 -7.29
C THR A 174 -11.83 -1.98 -8.04
N GLN A 175 -11.44 -0.71 -8.07
CA GLN A 175 -10.30 -0.21 -8.86
C GLN A 175 -9.03 -0.09 -8.02
N THR A 176 -8.84 -1.01 -7.07
CA THR A 176 -7.61 -1.04 -6.25
C THR A 176 -6.46 -1.63 -7.03
N CYS A 177 -5.24 -1.35 -6.58
CA CYS A 177 -4.04 -1.87 -7.20
C CYS A 177 -3.74 -3.30 -6.75
N LEU A 178 -3.79 -4.24 -7.67
CA LEU A 178 -3.43 -5.63 -7.43
C LEU A 178 -1.97 -5.78 -6.95
N ILE A 179 -1.08 -4.89 -7.39
CA ILE A 179 0.33 -4.85 -6.96
C ILE A 179 0.42 -4.71 -5.43
N ASP A 180 -0.35 -3.78 -4.84
CA ASP A 180 -0.29 -3.57 -3.40
C ASP A 180 -0.82 -4.78 -2.62
N LEU A 181 -1.85 -5.46 -3.16
CA LEU A 181 -2.34 -6.71 -2.56
C LEU A 181 -1.26 -7.80 -2.58
N PHE A 182 -0.60 -8.02 -3.71
CA PHE A 182 0.46 -9.02 -3.82
C PHE A 182 1.68 -8.70 -2.96
N ARG A 183 1.95 -7.43 -2.72
CA ARG A 183 3.04 -6.97 -1.85
C ARG A 183 2.66 -6.97 -0.37
N LEU A 184 1.45 -7.32 -0.01
CA LEU A 184 0.90 -7.19 1.34
C LEU A 184 0.94 -5.74 1.88
N HIS A 185 1.04 -4.74 0.98
CA HIS A 185 0.97 -3.33 1.34
C HIS A 185 -0.50 -2.91 1.51
N THR A 186 -1.00 -3.02 2.72
CA THR A 186 -2.42 -2.78 3.02
C THR A 186 -2.78 -1.31 2.90
N ARG A 187 -3.70 -0.99 1.99
CA ARG A 187 -4.37 0.30 1.95
C ARG A 187 -5.55 0.29 2.90
N LEU A 188 -5.34 0.87 4.06
CA LEU A 188 -6.39 0.96 5.07
C LEU A 188 -7.56 1.81 4.58
N LYS A 189 -8.76 1.48 5.05
CA LYS A 189 -10.00 2.25 4.92
C LYS A 189 -10.32 2.98 6.22
N THR A 190 -11.29 3.88 6.16
CA THR A 190 -11.76 4.64 7.32
C THR A 190 -12.10 3.75 8.52
N ASP A 191 -12.69 2.58 8.27
CA ASP A 191 -13.07 1.63 9.32
C ASP A 191 -11.88 0.90 9.97
N ASN A 192 -10.69 0.99 9.36
CA ASN A 192 -9.47 0.35 9.86
C ASN A 192 -8.51 1.30 10.59
N ILE A 193 -8.84 2.60 10.65
CA ILE A 193 -7.99 3.62 11.27
C ILE A 193 -7.79 3.31 12.76
N GLU A 194 -6.54 3.46 13.24
CA GLU A 194 -6.16 3.37 14.65
C GLU A 194 -6.46 2.00 15.31
N LYS A 195 -6.71 0.94 14.52
CA LYS A 195 -6.96 -0.41 15.07
C LYS A 195 -5.69 -1.24 15.23
N PHE A 196 -4.76 -1.17 14.28
CA PHE A 196 -3.63 -2.08 14.18
C PHE A 196 -2.30 -1.38 14.42
N ILE A 197 -1.33 -2.10 14.95
CA ILE A 197 0.08 -1.70 15.00
C ILE A 197 0.77 -2.10 13.67
N PRO A 198 1.89 -1.46 13.29
CA PRO A 198 2.57 -1.76 12.03
C PRO A 198 2.94 -3.23 11.85
N GLN A 199 3.34 -3.93 12.92
CA GLN A 199 3.75 -5.33 12.87
C GLN A 199 2.61 -6.27 12.45
N VAL A 200 1.37 -5.97 12.81
CA VAL A 200 0.19 -6.74 12.34
C VAL A 200 -0.01 -6.55 10.84
N LEU A 201 0.43 -5.42 10.29
CA LEU A 201 0.39 -5.10 8.87
C LEU A 201 1.70 -5.43 8.15
N ASN A 202 2.44 -6.42 8.64
CA ASN A 202 3.67 -6.96 8.06
C ASN A 202 4.79 -5.91 7.85
N SER A 203 4.91 -4.95 8.77
CA SER A 203 5.87 -3.84 8.66
C SER A 203 7.32 -4.30 8.51
N ASP A 204 7.69 -5.41 9.13
CA ASP A 204 9.06 -5.93 9.12
C ASP A 204 9.39 -6.54 7.75
N GLU A 205 8.43 -7.21 7.10
CA GLU A 205 8.60 -7.76 5.75
C GLU A 205 8.60 -6.66 4.66
N LEU A 206 7.84 -5.59 4.90
CA LEU A 206 7.68 -4.48 3.96
C LEU A 206 8.70 -3.35 4.17
N ASP A 207 9.57 -3.48 5.18
CA ASP A 207 10.51 -2.43 5.59
C ASP A 207 9.84 -1.05 5.77
N THR A 208 8.68 -1.05 6.46
CA THR A 208 7.91 0.19 6.69
C THR A 208 8.30 0.91 7.97
N VAL A 209 9.10 0.27 8.83
CA VAL A 209 9.52 0.80 10.13
C VAL A 209 11.05 0.74 10.27
N SER A 210 11.66 1.89 10.53
CA SER A 210 13.07 1.93 10.91
C SER A 210 13.18 1.96 12.44
N TYR A 211 13.80 0.90 12.99
CA TYR A 211 14.07 0.80 14.44
C TYR A 211 15.37 1.49 14.86
N LYS A 212 16.14 2.03 13.89
CA LYS A 212 17.46 2.65 14.12
C LYS A 212 17.44 4.17 13.94
N LYS A 213 16.32 4.74 13.49
CA LYS A 213 16.17 6.20 13.33
C LYS A 213 15.93 6.92 14.67
N GLY A 214 15.95 8.27 14.62
CA GLY A 214 15.55 9.11 15.75
C GLY A 214 14.05 9.01 16.08
N CYS A 215 13.61 9.75 17.10
CA CYS A 215 12.24 9.68 17.62
C CYS A 215 11.17 10.08 16.58
N TYR A 216 10.07 9.37 16.60
CA TYR A 216 8.86 9.65 15.83
C TYR A 216 7.59 9.30 16.63
N THR A 217 6.44 9.77 16.16
CA THR A 217 5.16 9.54 16.84
C THR A 217 4.82 8.05 16.95
N GLY A 218 4.60 7.56 18.17
CA GLY A 218 4.24 6.15 18.47
C GLY A 218 5.42 5.18 18.57
N GLN A 219 6.66 5.64 18.40
CA GLN A 219 7.87 4.80 18.39
C GLN A 219 8.01 3.89 19.61
N GLU A 220 7.71 4.38 20.82
CA GLU A 220 7.92 3.60 22.04
C GLU A 220 7.14 2.28 22.03
N VAL A 221 5.85 2.32 21.67
CA VAL A 221 4.99 1.14 21.60
C VAL A 221 5.44 0.22 20.46
N ILE A 222 5.77 0.78 19.30
CA ILE A 222 6.19 0.04 18.11
C ILE A 222 7.51 -0.68 18.38
N ALA A 223 8.51 0.02 18.91
CA ALA A 223 9.82 -0.56 19.27
C ALA A 223 9.69 -1.60 20.39
N ARG A 224 8.91 -1.32 21.44
CA ARG A 224 8.66 -2.29 22.49
C ARG A 224 8.05 -3.58 21.97
N THR A 225 7.08 -3.48 21.06
CA THR A 225 6.46 -4.66 20.45
C THR A 225 7.47 -5.46 19.63
N HIS A 226 8.33 -4.79 18.87
CA HIS A 226 9.36 -5.44 18.07
C HIS A 226 10.39 -6.19 18.93
N TYR A 227 10.92 -5.56 20.00
CA TYR A 227 12.00 -6.15 20.79
C TYR A 227 11.53 -7.10 21.89
N LEU A 228 10.34 -6.89 22.46
CA LEU A 228 9.86 -7.59 23.64
C LEU A 228 8.49 -8.23 23.47
N GLY A 229 7.81 -7.93 22.39
CA GLY A 229 6.45 -8.43 22.12
C GLY A 229 6.44 -9.74 21.36
N ASN A 230 5.26 -10.35 21.32
CA ASN A 230 4.93 -11.46 20.42
C ASN A 230 3.65 -11.09 19.69
N VAL A 231 3.77 -10.75 18.42
CA VAL A 231 2.61 -10.48 17.55
C VAL A 231 1.98 -11.81 17.20
N LYS A 232 0.69 -11.95 17.48
CA LYS A 232 -0.06 -13.19 17.29
C LYS A 232 -1.04 -13.12 16.12
N LYS A 233 -0.96 -12.08 15.33
CA LYS A 233 -1.81 -11.85 14.17
C LYS A 233 -1.00 -11.19 13.08
N HIS A 234 -1.14 -11.66 11.86
CA HIS A 234 -0.49 -11.08 10.68
C HIS A 234 -1.49 -10.91 9.54
N THR A 235 -1.08 -10.11 8.58
CA THR A 235 -1.85 -9.88 7.36
C THR A 235 -1.48 -10.91 6.31
N TYR A 236 -2.50 -11.54 5.74
CA TYR A 236 -2.39 -12.51 4.66
C TYR A 236 -3.18 -12.03 3.44
N LEU A 237 -2.76 -12.42 2.25
CA LEU A 237 -3.56 -12.30 1.05
C LEU A 237 -4.53 -13.48 0.98
N VAL A 238 -5.80 -13.18 0.75
CA VAL A 238 -6.84 -14.22 0.64
C VAL A 238 -7.64 -14.07 -0.64
N THR A 239 -8.22 -15.21 -1.09
CA THR A 239 -9.23 -15.24 -2.15
C THR A 239 -10.55 -15.78 -1.62
N ILE A 240 -11.65 -15.28 -2.19
CA ILE A 240 -13.01 -15.70 -1.90
C ILE A 240 -13.73 -15.82 -3.23
N ASP A 241 -14.36 -16.98 -3.50
CA ASP A 241 -14.99 -17.31 -4.79
C ASP A 241 -16.36 -16.62 -4.98
N THR A 242 -16.48 -15.39 -4.47
CA THR A 242 -17.67 -14.55 -4.61
C THR A 242 -17.28 -13.07 -4.37
N PRO A 243 -17.97 -12.11 -4.94
CA PRO A 243 -17.81 -10.70 -4.62
C PRO A 243 -18.16 -10.41 -3.16
N ILE A 244 -17.24 -9.83 -2.40
CA ILE A 244 -17.43 -9.39 -1.01
C ILE A 244 -17.33 -7.86 -0.94
N TYR A 245 -18.35 -7.22 -0.36
CA TYR A 245 -18.43 -5.76 -0.29
C TYR A 245 -18.39 -5.20 1.12
N ASN A 246 -19.16 -5.76 2.05
CA ASN A 246 -19.35 -5.19 3.39
C ASN A 246 -18.99 -6.15 4.52
N GLU A 247 -18.93 -7.44 4.25
CA GLU A 247 -18.60 -8.45 5.24
C GLU A 247 -17.09 -8.49 5.46
N THR A 248 -16.67 -8.50 6.72
CA THR A 248 -15.25 -8.53 7.06
C THR A 248 -14.86 -9.68 8.00
N ASN A 249 -15.81 -10.20 8.79
CA ASN A 249 -15.50 -11.20 9.81
C ASN A 249 -15.24 -12.58 9.20
N VAL A 250 -14.05 -13.12 9.47
CA VAL A 250 -13.64 -14.48 9.06
C VAL A 250 -13.79 -15.42 10.24
N VAL A 251 -14.48 -16.53 10.01
CA VAL A 251 -14.73 -17.58 11.01
C VAL A 251 -14.13 -18.91 10.59
N ASN A 252 -13.84 -19.78 11.57
CA ASN A 252 -13.48 -21.17 11.33
C ASN A 252 -14.74 -22.08 11.19
N SER A 253 -14.55 -23.37 11.00
CA SER A 253 -15.62 -24.38 10.91
C SER A 253 -16.53 -24.44 12.15
N ASP A 254 -16.02 -24.05 13.33
CA ASP A 254 -16.78 -24.02 14.58
C ASP A 254 -17.56 -22.71 14.74
N GLY A 255 -17.48 -21.77 13.79
CA GLY A 255 -18.12 -20.47 13.82
C GLY A 255 -17.41 -19.44 14.71
N GLU A 256 -16.20 -19.72 15.19
CA GLU A 256 -15.40 -18.78 15.97
C GLU A 256 -14.73 -17.74 15.06
N SER A 257 -14.75 -16.46 15.48
CA SER A 257 -14.06 -15.41 14.78
C SER A 257 -12.53 -15.53 14.91
N VAL A 258 -11.87 -15.80 13.79
CA VAL A 258 -10.40 -15.99 13.70
C VAL A 258 -9.68 -14.86 12.99
N GLY A 259 -10.41 -13.99 12.28
CA GLY A 259 -9.82 -12.89 11.56
C GLY A 259 -10.82 -11.88 11.01
N GLU A 260 -10.28 -10.92 10.26
CA GLU A 260 -11.09 -9.90 9.57
C GLU A 260 -10.44 -9.46 8.25
N LEU A 261 -11.25 -9.22 7.21
CA LEU A 261 -10.79 -8.55 6.00
C LEU A 261 -10.49 -7.08 6.32
N ILE A 262 -9.42 -6.58 5.74
CA ILE A 262 -8.97 -5.20 5.94
C ILE A 262 -8.58 -4.51 4.63
N GLY A 263 -8.67 -3.20 4.64
CA GLY A 263 -8.21 -2.37 3.52
C GLY A 263 -9.07 -2.47 2.29
N GLU A 264 -8.51 -2.01 1.17
CA GLU A 264 -9.15 -2.08 -0.14
C GLU A 264 -9.17 -3.52 -0.66
N THR A 265 -10.22 -3.84 -1.42
CA THR A 265 -10.40 -5.15 -2.05
C THR A 265 -10.30 -5.04 -3.56
N PHE A 266 -9.87 -6.11 -4.20
CA PHE A 266 -9.87 -6.24 -5.65
C PHE A 266 -10.88 -7.31 -6.05
N ILE A 267 -11.87 -6.93 -6.84
CA ILE A 267 -12.89 -7.86 -7.35
C ILE A 267 -12.64 -8.05 -8.85
N TYR A 268 -12.45 -9.28 -9.26
CA TYR A 268 -12.28 -9.65 -10.66
C TYR A 268 -13.21 -10.80 -11.02
N LYS A 269 -14.15 -10.57 -11.96
CA LYS A 269 -15.23 -11.50 -12.23
C LYS A 269 -16.01 -11.82 -10.94
N GLU A 270 -16.05 -13.09 -10.55
CA GLU A 270 -16.75 -13.57 -9.36
C GLU A 270 -15.80 -13.78 -8.15
N VAL A 271 -14.53 -13.34 -8.23
CA VAL A 271 -13.52 -13.58 -7.19
C VAL A 271 -13.12 -12.29 -6.49
N THR A 272 -13.11 -12.32 -5.17
CA THR A 272 -12.54 -11.26 -4.33
C THR A 272 -11.12 -11.62 -3.91
N LEU A 273 -10.17 -10.71 -4.11
CA LEU A 273 -8.86 -10.70 -3.47
C LEU A 273 -8.82 -9.60 -2.41
N SER A 274 -8.36 -9.92 -1.22
CA SER A 274 -8.29 -8.96 -0.12
C SER A 274 -7.15 -9.31 0.84
N HIS A 275 -6.75 -8.33 1.64
CA HIS A 275 -5.96 -8.61 2.82
C HIS A 275 -6.87 -9.06 3.97
N CYS A 276 -6.38 -10.03 4.73
CA CYS A 276 -7.06 -10.56 5.90
C CYS A 276 -6.09 -10.63 7.08
N ILE A 277 -6.44 -10.06 8.21
CA ILE A 277 -5.71 -10.30 9.45
C ILE A 277 -6.22 -11.60 10.04
N LEU A 278 -5.32 -12.57 10.23
CA LEU A 278 -5.60 -13.85 10.85
C LEU A 278 -4.73 -14.06 12.10
N ARG A 279 -5.22 -14.87 13.04
CA ARG A 279 -4.41 -15.33 14.18
C ARG A 279 -3.46 -16.45 13.72
N ASP A 280 -2.19 -16.39 14.11
CA ASP A 280 -1.15 -17.35 13.72
C ASP A 280 -1.46 -18.79 14.19
N SER A 281 -2.27 -18.95 15.23
CA SER A 281 -2.69 -20.24 15.76
C SER A 281 -3.89 -20.84 15.04
N SER A 282 -4.45 -20.14 14.04
CA SER A 282 -5.61 -20.63 13.30
C SER A 282 -5.19 -21.69 12.28
N ASP A 283 -6.02 -22.72 12.14
CA ASP A 283 -5.96 -23.58 10.98
C ASP A 283 -6.55 -22.82 9.78
N PHE A 284 -5.78 -22.71 8.70
CA PHE A 284 -6.19 -21.99 7.49
C PHE A 284 -6.93 -22.86 6.48
N SER A 285 -7.19 -24.13 6.79
CA SER A 285 -7.87 -25.06 5.87
C SER A 285 -9.36 -24.77 5.71
N ASP A 286 -10.01 -24.34 6.80
CA ASP A 286 -11.48 -24.19 6.87
C ASP A 286 -11.87 -22.79 7.38
N LEU A 287 -11.69 -21.80 6.52
CA LEU A 287 -12.04 -20.43 6.79
C LEU A 287 -13.23 -20.00 5.95
N PHE A 288 -14.13 -19.21 6.55
CA PHE A 288 -15.37 -18.79 5.92
C PHE A 288 -15.68 -17.31 6.18
N ILE A 289 -16.35 -16.67 5.21
CA ILE A 289 -17.11 -15.44 5.40
C ILE A 289 -18.56 -15.79 5.04
N LYS A 290 -19.44 -15.83 6.05
CA LYS A 290 -20.76 -16.45 5.92
C LYS A 290 -20.62 -17.88 5.35
N ASP A 291 -21.22 -18.14 4.19
CA ASP A 291 -21.17 -19.45 3.52
C ASP A 291 -20.04 -19.57 2.47
N ASN A 292 -19.18 -18.55 2.35
CA ASN A 292 -18.16 -18.49 1.31
C ASN A 292 -16.79 -18.90 1.87
N VAL A 293 -16.13 -19.83 1.20
CA VAL A 293 -14.79 -20.29 1.57
C VAL A 293 -13.76 -19.21 1.34
N VAL A 294 -12.92 -18.98 2.36
CA VAL A 294 -11.76 -18.07 2.30
C VAL A 294 -10.50 -18.93 2.17
N ARG A 295 -9.70 -18.67 1.13
CA ARG A 295 -8.42 -19.36 0.91
C ARG A 295 -7.27 -18.40 1.11
N VAL A 296 -6.36 -18.75 2.01
CA VAL A 296 -5.10 -18.02 2.21
C VAL A 296 -4.15 -18.35 1.07
N LEU A 297 -3.57 -17.32 0.46
CA LEU A 297 -2.55 -17.46 -0.58
C LEU A 297 -1.16 -17.38 0.06
N VAL A 298 -0.33 -18.37 -0.22
CA VAL A 298 1.09 -18.37 0.16
C VAL A 298 1.94 -17.78 -0.98
N LYS A 299 3.20 -17.41 -0.67
CA LYS A 299 4.10 -16.77 -1.67
C LYS A 299 4.25 -17.58 -2.96
N GLU A 300 4.23 -18.91 -2.86
CA GLU A 300 4.32 -19.84 -4.00
C GLU A 300 3.09 -19.78 -4.92
N ASP A 301 1.94 -19.39 -4.41
CA ASP A 301 0.71 -19.19 -5.19
C ASP A 301 0.74 -17.87 -5.97
N ILE A 302 1.59 -16.95 -5.54
CA ILE A 302 1.69 -15.58 -6.05
C ILE A 302 2.90 -15.42 -6.98
N SER A 303 3.92 -16.27 -6.88
CA SER A 303 5.19 -16.28 -7.67
C SER A 303 5.11 -16.84 -9.14
#